data_4203166b9b746a10b6279f47c9d1a8ef
#
_entry.id   4203166b9b746a10b6279f47c9d1a8ef
#
_cell.length_a   1.000
_cell.length_b   1.000
_cell.length_c   1.000
_cell.angle_alpha   90.00
_cell.angle_beta   90.00
_cell.angle_gamma   90.00
#
_symmetry.space_group_name_H-M   'P 1'
#
loop_
_entity.id
_entity.type
_entity.pdbx_description
1 polymer ?
#
loop_
_entity_poly.entity_id
_entity_poly.type
_entity_poly.pdbx_seq_one_letter_code
_entity_poly.pdbx_strand_id
1 'polypeptide(L)'
;MSTEPESAPVSVPETETKALPGVLSEIRWWVRDIFFAVGTAIMIVVFLYQPVKVEGTSMLPELRDQERIFVNKFVYRIEKIQRKDIVVFWYPLDPTKSYIKRVVGMPGDVVEVRRGVVYVNDKPLDEGYILPEFMDHRTYPPVYVEPGHYYVLGDHRNQSNDSRMWGLVPEKYIYGKAVFRYWPIDKMGSLD
;
A
#
# COMPACT_ATOMS: atom_id res chain seq x y z
N MET A 1 74.02 20.53 -66.42
CA MET A 1 73.67 21.15 -65.13
C MET A 1 72.23 20.83 -64.87
N SER A 2 72.02 19.68 -64.23
CA SER A 2 70.67 19.10 -64.00
C SER A 2 70.31 19.36 -62.57
N THR A 3 69.26 20.14 -62.32
CA THR A 3 68.71 20.38 -61.07
C THR A 3 67.67 19.35 -60.76
N GLU A 4 67.91 18.56 -59.75
CA GLU A 4 67.01 17.58 -59.16
C GLU A 4 65.92 18.28 -58.32
N PRO A 5 64.65 17.91 -58.40
CA PRO A 5 63.64 18.53 -57.56
C PRO A 5 63.62 17.86 -56.18
N GLU A 6 63.67 18.65 -55.11
CA GLU A 6 63.58 18.35 -53.69
C GLU A 6 62.17 17.82 -53.40
N SER A 7 62.07 16.59 -52.85
CA SER A 7 60.82 15.97 -52.45
C SER A 7 60.39 16.48 -51.08
N ALA A 8 59.21 17.10 -51.02
CA ALA A 8 58.60 17.54 -49.79
C ALA A 8 58.23 16.34 -48.89
N PRO A 9 58.32 16.47 -47.52
CA PRO A 9 57.99 15.38 -46.66
C PRO A 9 56.48 15.15 -46.60
N VAL A 10 56.10 13.90 -46.84
CA VAL A 10 54.68 13.43 -46.64
C VAL A 10 54.37 13.41 -45.20
N SER A 11 53.46 14.27 -44.76
CA SER A 11 52.86 14.24 -43.39
C SER A 11 51.93 13.02 -43.26
N VAL A 12 52.34 12.05 -42.44
CA VAL A 12 51.53 10.91 -42.04
C VAL A 12 50.51 11.42 -41.05
N PRO A 13 49.22 11.19 -41.24
CA PRO A 13 48.22 11.59 -40.24
C PRO A 13 48.42 10.77 -38.97
N GLU A 14 48.62 11.44 -37.84
CA GLU A 14 48.57 10.82 -36.52
C GLU A 14 47.17 10.24 -36.28
N THR A 15 47.08 8.95 -36.31
CA THR A 15 45.90 8.22 -35.88
C THR A 15 45.82 8.37 -34.36
N GLU A 16 44.94 9.26 -33.89
CA GLU A 16 44.52 9.29 -32.49
C GLU A 16 43.95 7.92 -32.07
N THR A 17 44.75 7.11 -31.45
CA THR A 17 44.28 5.91 -30.74
C THR A 17 43.44 6.34 -29.55
N LYS A 18 42.11 6.46 -29.73
CA LYS A 18 41.18 6.51 -28.62
C LYS A 18 41.38 5.24 -27.79
N ALA A 19 42.03 5.39 -26.66
CA ALA A 19 42.18 4.32 -25.68
C ALA A 19 40.77 3.86 -25.28
N LEU A 20 40.41 2.61 -25.58
CA LEU A 20 39.18 1.97 -25.12
C LEU A 20 39.16 2.01 -23.57
N PRO A 21 38.09 2.49 -22.96
CA PRO A 21 37.99 2.49 -21.50
C PRO A 21 38.22 1.07 -21.02
N GLY A 22 39.15 0.88 -20.08
CA GLY A 22 39.45 -0.45 -19.57
C GLY A 22 38.22 -1.09 -18.96
N VAL A 23 38.02 -2.39 -19.18
CA VAL A 23 36.87 -3.17 -18.66
C VAL A 23 36.56 -2.88 -17.17
N LEU A 24 37.61 -2.63 -16.38
CA LEU A 24 37.50 -2.25 -14.97
C LEU A 24 36.80 -0.89 -14.74
N SER A 25 36.99 0.08 -15.62
CA SER A 25 36.31 1.37 -15.51
C SER A 25 34.84 1.26 -15.85
N GLU A 26 34.48 0.46 -16.84
CA GLU A 26 33.09 0.20 -17.21
C GLU A 26 32.35 -0.52 -16.05
N ILE A 27 32.95 -1.57 -15.49
CA ILE A 27 32.38 -2.29 -14.35
C ILE A 27 32.12 -1.32 -13.16
N ARG A 28 33.04 -0.40 -12.88
CA ARG A 28 32.88 0.58 -11.80
C ARG A 28 31.69 1.51 -12.03
N TRP A 29 31.44 1.94 -13.28
CA TRP A 29 30.28 2.75 -13.63
C TRP A 29 28.99 1.98 -13.46
N TRP A 30 28.93 0.74 -13.94
CA TRP A 30 27.77 -0.16 -13.77
C TRP A 30 27.44 -0.41 -12.30
N VAL A 31 28.45 -0.71 -11.47
CA VAL A 31 28.26 -0.94 -10.04
C VAL A 31 27.72 0.31 -9.34
N ARG A 32 28.23 1.48 -9.68
CA ARG A 32 27.74 2.76 -9.16
C ARG A 32 26.27 2.97 -9.55
N ASP A 33 25.92 2.76 -10.80
CA ASP A 33 24.56 3.01 -11.31
C ASP A 33 23.55 2.03 -10.69
N ILE A 34 23.93 0.78 -10.52
CA ILE A 34 23.13 -0.21 -9.79
C ILE A 34 22.95 0.23 -8.33
N PHE A 35 24.01 0.68 -7.67
CA PHE A 35 23.92 1.16 -6.28
C PHE A 35 22.96 2.35 -6.14
N PHE A 36 23.03 3.33 -7.03
CA PHE A 36 22.10 4.46 -7.04
C PHE A 36 20.67 4.04 -7.37
N ALA A 37 20.46 3.15 -8.32
CA ALA A 37 19.15 2.64 -8.68
C ALA A 37 18.50 1.89 -7.51
N VAL A 38 19.25 0.99 -6.86
CA VAL A 38 18.79 0.23 -5.69
C VAL A 38 18.54 1.17 -4.51
N GLY A 39 19.43 2.11 -4.23
CA GLY A 39 19.26 3.10 -3.18
C GLY A 39 18.01 3.96 -3.37
N THR A 40 17.78 4.42 -4.60
CA THR A 40 16.58 5.18 -4.97
C THR A 40 15.31 4.33 -4.83
N ALA A 41 15.34 3.08 -5.29
CA ALA A 41 14.19 2.17 -5.14
C ALA A 41 13.86 1.90 -3.67
N ILE A 42 14.86 1.64 -2.83
CA ILE A 42 14.67 1.47 -1.39
C ILE A 42 14.10 2.74 -0.76
N MET A 43 14.62 3.91 -1.10
CA MET A 43 14.12 5.19 -0.61
C MET A 43 12.64 5.36 -0.97
N ILE A 44 12.26 5.13 -2.23
CA ILE A 44 10.87 5.20 -2.67
C ILE A 44 9.99 4.26 -1.85
N VAL A 45 10.39 3.00 -1.70
CA VAL A 45 9.62 2.01 -0.92
C VAL A 45 9.46 2.46 0.53
N VAL A 46 10.53 2.90 1.19
CA VAL A 46 10.49 3.35 2.60
C VAL A 46 9.58 4.57 2.79
N PHE A 47 9.55 5.50 1.83
CA PHE A 47 8.68 6.68 1.90
C PHE A 47 7.21 6.38 1.59
N LEU A 48 6.94 5.45 0.65
CA LEU A 48 5.58 5.11 0.22
C LEU A 48 4.88 4.13 1.17
N TYR A 49 5.64 3.20 1.76
CA TYR A 49 5.10 2.12 2.57
C TYR A 49 5.57 2.20 4.01
N GLN A 50 4.62 2.17 4.92
CA GLN A 50 4.92 2.07 6.35
C GLN A 50 4.75 0.62 6.81
N PRO A 51 5.81 0.01 7.39
CA PRO A 51 5.65 -1.26 8.08
C PRO A 51 4.85 -1.05 9.36
N VAL A 52 3.80 -1.85 9.55
CA VAL A 52 2.93 -1.81 10.72
C VAL A 52 2.81 -3.21 11.29
N LYS A 53 2.83 -3.32 12.60
CA LYS A 53 2.53 -4.55 13.33
C LYS A 53 1.04 -4.54 13.68
N VAL A 54 0.35 -5.62 13.35
CA VAL A 54 -1.05 -5.80 13.70
C VAL A 54 -1.16 -6.17 15.18
N GLU A 55 -2.01 -5.47 15.91
CA GLU A 55 -2.31 -5.76 17.30
C GLU A 55 -3.80 -6.03 17.47
N GLY A 56 -4.10 -7.15 18.12
CA GLY A 56 -5.47 -7.60 18.36
C GLY A 56 -6.03 -8.53 17.28
N THR A 57 -7.27 -8.93 17.49
CA THR A 57 -7.94 -10.00 16.74
C THR A 57 -9.10 -9.53 15.87
N SER A 58 -9.38 -8.22 15.82
CA SER A 58 -10.59 -7.68 15.20
C SER A 58 -10.68 -7.84 13.69
N MET A 59 -9.57 -8.20 13.04
CA MET A 59 -9.50 -8.42 11.59
C MET A 59 -9.31 -9.91 11.22
N LEU A 60 -9.52 -10.83 12.17
CA LEU A 60 -9.56 -12.27 11.85
C LEU A 60 -10.71 -12.57 10.88
N PRO A 61 -10.52 -13.49 9.93
CA PRO A 61 -9.34 -14.31 9.69
C PRO A 61 -8.26 -13.64 8.84
N GLU A 62 -8.57 -12.50 8.21
CA GLU A 62 -7.68 -11.85 7.24
C GLU A 62 -6.35 -11.42 7.87
N LEU A 63 -6.40 -10.70 9.00
CA LEU A 63 -5.20 -10.30 9.72
C LEU A 63 -5.21 -10.86 11.14
N ARG A 64 -4.09 -11.46 11.53
CA ARG A 64 -3.88 -12.03 12.87
C ARG A 64 -3.03 -11.12 13.74
N ASP A 65 -3.18 -11.28 15.04
CA ASP A 65 -2.30 -10.61 16.00
C ASP A 65 -0.82 -10.93 15.73
N GLN A 66 0.04 -9.92 15.87
CA GLN A 66 1.49 -9.96 15.63
C GLN A 66 1.92 -10.10 14.17
N GLU A 67 1.02 -10.22 13.20
CA GLU A 67 1.38 -10.14 11.78
C GLU A 67 1.95 -8.75 11.44
N ARG A 68 2.80 -8.70 10.41
CA ARG A 68 3.38 -7.43 9.94
C ARG A 68 2.98 -7.19 8.50
N ILE A 69 2.49 -5.99 8.27
CA ILE A 69 1.94 -5.55 6.98
C ILE A 69 2.60 -4.27 6.51
N PHE A 70 2.54 -4.06 5.21
CA PHE A 70 2.84 -2.76 4.61
C PHE A 70 1.56 -1.97 4.41
N VAL A 71 1.59 -0.73 4.84
CA VAL A 71 0.52 0.26 4.65
C VAL A 71 0.98 1.28 3.63
N ASN A 72 0.25 1.39 2.51
CA ASN A 72 0.48 2.41 1.49
C ASN A 72 -0.21 3.72 1.93
N LYS A 73 0.58 4.76 2.21
CA LYS A 73 0.07 6.07 2.65
C LYS A 73 -0.28 7.01 1.49
N PHE A 74 0.16 6.70 0.30
CA PHE A 74 0.00 7.58 -0.86
C PHE A 74 -1.18 7.20 -1.75
N VAL A 75 -1.68 5.96 -1.62
CA VAL A 75 -2.74 5.46 -2.48
C VAL A 75 -3.93 6.41 -2.53
N TYR A 76 -4.38 6.93 -1.40
CA TYR A 76 -5.54 7.82 -1.32
C TYR A 76 -5.26 9.29 -1.68
N ARG A 77 -4.04 9.61 -2.14
CA ARG A 77 -3.75 10.88 -2.83
C ARG A 77 -4.01 10.79 -4.34
N ILE A 78 -4.09 9.58 -4.88
CA ILE A 78 -4.21 9.30 -6.31
C ILE A 78 -5.54 8.59 -6.59
N GLU A 79 -5.93 7.66 -5.72
CA GLU A 79 -7.14 6.84 -5.85
C GLU A 79 -8.14 7.20 -4.77
N LYS A 80 -9.41 6.94 -5.04
CA LYS A 80 -10.46 7.04 -4.03
C LYS A 80 -10.50 5.76 -3.19
N ILE A 81 -10.84 5.92 -1.92
CA ILE A 81 -11.12 4.78 -1.04
C ILE A 81 -12.24 3.94 -1.66
N GLN A 82 -12.03 2.63 -1.70
CA GLN A 82 -12.98 1.67 -2.27
C GLN A 82 -13.67 0.86 -1.17
N ARG A 83 -14.87 0.35 -1.47
CA ARG A 83 -15.50 -0.65 -0.60
C ARG A 83 -14.65 -1.92 -0.60
N LYS A 84 -14.55 -2.55 0.57
CA LYS A 84 -13.69 -3.68 0.91
C LYS A 84 -12.21 -3.32 1.15
N ASP A 85 -11.74 -2.09 0.90
CA ASP A 85 -10.38 -1.69 1.30
C ASP A 85 -10.15 -1.92 2.80
N ILE A 86 -9.01 -2.50 3.15
CA ILE A 86 -8.54 -2.57 4.53
C ILE A 86 -7.78 -1.29 4.82
N VAL A 87 -8.38 -0.41 5.61
CA VAL A 87 -7.85 0.93 5.88
C VAL A 87 -7.23 1.02 7.27
N VAL A 88 -6.20 1.84 7.37
CA VAL A 88 -5.58 2.24 8.63
C VAL A 88 -5.90 3.70 8.89
N PHE A 89 -6.41 3.98 10.09
CA PHE A 89 -6.92 5.30 10.43
C PHE A 89 -6.72 5.62 11.91
N TRP A 90 -6.71 6.90 12.24
CA TRP A 90 -6.75 7.36 13.64
C TRP A 90 -8.14 7.15 14.22
N TYR A 91 -8.20 6.55 15.40
CA TYR A 91 -9.46 6.26 16.06
C TYR A 91 -10.23 7.57 16.37
N PRO A 92 -11.49 7.73 15.93
CA PRO A 92 -12.18 9.02 16.01
C PRO A 92 -12.37 9.56 17.44
N LEU A 93 -12.49 8.68 18.44
CA LEU A 93 -12.67 9.09 19.83
C LEU A 93 -11.35 9.28 20.58
N ASP A 94 -10.25 8.77 20.06
CA ASP A 94 -8.91 8.92 20.62
C ASP A 94 -7.86 8.85 19.49
N PRO A 95 -7.55 9.98 18.81
CA PRO A 95 -6.64 9.98 17.68
C PRO A 95 -5.17 9.66 18.01
N THR A 96 -4.85 9.40 19.26
CA THR A 96 -3.52 8.87 19.64
C THR A 96 -3.37 7.38 19.28
N LYS A 97 -4.50 6.71 19.00
CA LYS A 97 -4.58 5.30 18.62
C LYS A 97 -4.89 5.14 17.14
N SER A 98 -4.30 4.14 16.53
CA SER A 98 -4.61 3.74 15.15
C SER A 98 -5.35 2.42 15.13
N TYR A 99 -6.35 2.31 14.25
CA TYR A 99 -7.13 1.10 14.04
C TYR A 99 -7.01 0.64 12.60
N ILE A 100 -7.21 -0.66 12.41
CA ILE A 100 -7.30 -1.30 11.09
C ILE A 100 -8.69 -1.91 10.98
N LYS A 101 -9.43 -1.55 9.93
CA LYS A 101 -10.78 -2.05 9.64
C LYS A 101 -11.02 -2.12 8.14
N ARG A 102 -12.06 -2.85 7.74
CA ARG A 102 -12.51 -2.92 6.35
C ARG A 102 -13.60 -1.90 6.08
N VAL A 103 -13.49 -1.19 4.97
CA VAL A 103 -14.52 -0.25 4.49
C VAL A 103 -15.74 -1.03 4.00
N VAL A 104 -16.89 -0.74 4.58
CA VAL A 104 -18.17 -1.38 4.25
C VAL A 104 -19.14 -0.36 3.65
N GLY A 105 -19.26 0.82 4.24
CA GLY A 105 -20.10 1.91 3.73
C GLY A 105 -19.28 3.05 3.17
N MET A 106 -19.69 3.52 2.00
CA MET A 106 -19.13 4.66 1.28
C MET A 106 -19.97 5.91 1.50
N PRO A 107 -19.43 7.13 1.30
CA PRO A 107 -20.24 8.35 1.35
C PRO A 107 -21.52 8.26 0.51
N GLY A 108 -22.67 8.53 1.12
CA GLY A 108 -23.98 8.45 0.49
C GLY A 108 -24.71 7.11 0.67
N ASP A 109 -24.06 6.08 1.22
CA ASP A 109 -24.71 4.81 1.51
C ASP A 109 -25.57 4.87 2.77
N VAL A 110 -26.54 3.96 2.83
CA VAL A 110 -27.22 3.56 4.07
C VAL A 110 -26.76 2.16 4.41
N VAL A 111 -26.10 1.99 5.54
CA VAL A 111 -25.58 0.70 6.03
C VAL A 111 -26.41 0.22 7.20
N GLU A 112 -26.89 -1.00 7.13
CA GLU A 112 -27.66 -1.67 8.20
C GLU A 112 -27.13 -3.08 8.42
N VAL A 113 -27.20 -3.56 9.63
CA VAL A 113 -26.88 -4.96 9.96
C VAL A 113 -28.14 -5.64 10.47
N ARG A 114 -28.65 -6.63 9.74
CA ARG A 114 -29.84 -7.41 10.12
C ARG A 114 -29.44 -8.84 10.43
N ARG A 115 -29.50 -9.21 11.71
CA ARG A 115 -29.11 -10.56 12.20
C ARG A 115 -27.72 -11.00 11.69
N GLY A 116 -26.76 -10.07 11.73
CA GLY A 116 -25.38 -10.31 11.31
C GLY A 116 -25.09 -10.12 9.80
N VAL A 117 -26.11 -10.05 8.97
CA VAL A 117 -25.95 -9.76 7.53
C VAL A 117 -25.87 -8.25 7.34
N VAL A 118 -24.85 -7.79 6.65
CA VAL A 118 -24.68 -6.38 6.31
C VAL A 118 -25.44 -6.07 5.05
N TYR A 119 -26.27 -5.01 5.10
CA TYR A 119 -26.97 -4.46 3.95
C TYR A 119 -26.43 -3.07 3.64
N VAL A 120 -26.25 -2.80 2.37
CA VAL A 120 -25.89 -1.48 1.86
C VAL A 120 -26.93 -1.07 0.83
N ASN A 121 -27.65 0.01 1.13
CA ASN A 121 -28.77 0.50 0.28
C ASN A 121 -29.79 -0.62 0.04
N ASP A 122 -30.21 -1.31 1.11
CA ASP A 122 -31.13 -2.46 1.12
C ASP A 122 -30.67 -3.72 0.36
N LYS A 123 -29.43 -3.77 -0.13
CA LYS A 123 -28.87 -4.94 -0.79
C LYS A 123 -27.87 -5.64 0.15
N PRO A 124 -27.96 -6.98 0.29
CA PRO A 124 -26.99 -7.69 1.09
C PRO A 124 -25.59 -7.54 0.47
N LEU A 125 -24.62 -7.23 1.31
CA LEU A 125 -23.22 -7.15 0.91
C LEU A 125 -22.65 -8.56 0.78
N ASP A 126 -21.97 -8.83 -0.32
CA ASP A 126 -21.18 -10.07 -0.45
C ASP A 126 -19.94 -10.00 0.42
N GLU A 127 -19.91 -10.87 1.44
CA GLU A 127 -18.88 -10.95 2.48
C GLU A 127 -18.27 -12.34 2.58
N GLY A 128 -17.99 -12.97 1.43
CA GLY A 128 -17.40 -14.31 1.37
C GLY A 128 -16.05 -14.45 2.08
N TYR A 129 -15.44 -13.33 2.52
CA TYR A 129 -14.23 -13.28 3.34
C TYR A 129 -14.49 -13.49 4.84
N ILE A 130 -15.76 -13.46 5.30
CA ILE A 130 -16.12 -13.69 6.71
C ILE A 130 -16.45 -15.18 6.91
N LEU A 131 -15.69 -15.83 7.78
CA LEU A 131 -15.98 -17.21 8.14
C LEU A 131 -17.10 -17.29 9.19
N PRO A 132 -17.89 -18.39 9.22
CA PRO A 132 -19.05 -18.53 10.11
C PRO A 132 -18.75 -18.29 11.61
N GLU A 133 -17.59 -18.72 12.09
CA GLU A 133 -17.19 -18.55 13.49
C GLU A 133 -16.92 -17.09 13.88
N PHE A 134 -16.72 -16.19 12.90
CA PHE A 134 -16.50 -14.77 13.14
C PHE A 134 -17.75 -13.91 12.96
N MET A 135 -18.87 -14.52 12.57
CA MET A 135 -20.12 -13.80 12.36
C MET A 135 -20.71 -13.26 13.67
N ASP A 136 -21.33 -12.09 13.58
CA ASP A 136 -22.18 -11.51 14.62
C ASP A 136 -23.65 -11.75 14.24
N HIS A 137 -24.49 -12.15 15.19
CA HIS A 137 -25.92 -12.38 14.93
C HIS A 137 -26.82 -11.22 15.39
N ARG A 138 -26.22 -10.12 15.84
CA ARG A 138 -26.94 -8.93 16.32
C ARG A 138 -27.48 -8.10 15.15
N THR A 139 -28.46 -7.27 15.47
CA THR A 139 -29.03 -6.28 14.56
C THR A 139 -28.59 -4.89 15.01
N TYR A 140 -28.18 -4.06 14.07
CA TYR A 140 -27.83 -2.66 14.29
C TYR A 140 -28.65 -1.78 13.36
N PRO A 141 -29.16 -0.63 13.82
CA PRO A 141 -30.02 0.24 13.03
C PRO A 141 -29.29 0.78 11.78
N PRO A 142 -30.06 1.21 10.77
CA PRO A 142 -29.49 1.82 9.59
C PRO A 142 -28.76 3.13 9.94
N VAL A 143 -27.59 3.31 9.33
CA VAL A 143 -26.74 4.49 9.45
C VAL A 143 -26.51 5.05 8.07
N TYR A 144 -26.88 6.32 7.85
CA TYR A 144 -26.50 7.05 6.65
C TYR A 144 -25.04 7.48 6.75
N VAL A 145 -24.25 7.14 5.74
CA VAL A 145 -22.84 7.52 5.65
C VAL A 145 -22.73 8.92 5.04
N GLU A 146 -22.44 9.90 5.88
CA GLU A 146 -22.32 11.31 5.49
C GLU A 146 -21.18 11.53 4.46
N PRO A 147 -21.24 12.58 3.64
CA PRO A 147 -20.12 12.97 2.78
C PRO A 147 -18.82 13.13 3.56
N GLY A 148 -17.72 12.60 2.99
CA GLY A 148 -16.41 12.64 3.63
C GLY A 148 -16.25 11.70 4.84
N HIS A 149 -17.15 10.73 5.01
CA HIS A 149 -17.08 9.71 6.05
C HIS A 149 -17.21 8.30 5.48
N TYR A 150 -16.75 7.32 6.25
CA TYR A 150 -16.80 5.90 5.91
C TYR A 150 -17.33 5.08 7.08
N TYR A 151 -18.10 4.05 6.76
CA TYR A 151 -18.53 3.05 7.72
C TYR A 151 -17.60 1.84 7.62
N VAL A 152 -16.93 1.50 8.70
CA VAL A 152 -15.91 0.44 8.70
C VAL A 152 -16.24 -0.65 9.71
N LEU A 153 -15.96 -1.90 9.35
CA LEU A 153 -16.15 -3.07 10.22
C LEU A 153 -14.86 -3.87 10.34
N GLY A 154 -14.69 -4.50 11.49
CA GLY A 154 -13.71 -5.58 11.62
C GLY A 154 -14.22 -6.86 10.99
N ASP A 155 -13.32 -7.67 10.45
CA ASP A 155 -13.68 -8.96 9.87
C ASP A 155 -14.12 -9.96 10.95
N HIS A 156 -13.58 -9.86 12.15
CA HIS A 156 -14.03 -10.60 13.34
C HIS A 156 -15.31 -9.95 13.92
N ARG A 157 -16.42 -10.09 13.24
CA ARG A 157 -17.68 -9.39 13.48
C ARG A 157 -18.18 -9.46 14.93
N ASN A 158 -18.03 -10.60 15.58
CA ASN A 158 -18.49 -10.80 16.98
C ASN A 158 -17.48 -10.28 18.02
N GLN A 159 -16.23 -9.92 17.63
CA GLN A 159 -15.19 -9.39 18.52
C GLN A 159 -14.49 -8.15 17.95
N SER A 160 -15.23 -7.23 17.35
CA SER A 160 -14.69 -6.00 16.83
C SER A 160 -15.36 -4.77 17.44
N ASN A 161 -14.53 -3.84 17.90
CA ASN A 161 -14.95 -2.48 18.22
C ASN A 161 -14.80 -1.63 16.97
N ASP A 162 -15.92 -1.29 16.31
CA ASP A 162 -15.96 -0.67 15.00
C ASP A 162 -17.13 0.32 14.84
N SER A 163 -17.47 0.73 13.63
CA SER A 163 -18.51 1.74 13.37
C SER A 163 -19.88 1.42 13.97
N ARG A 164 -20.16 0.17 14.28
CA ARG A 164 -21.39 -0.22 14.99
C ARG A 164 -21.46 0.36 16.40
N MET A 165 -20.32 0.64 17.02
CA MET A 165 -20.21 1.10 18.41
C MET A 165 -19.89 2.59 18.52
N TRP A 166 -19.04 3.13 17.65
CA TRP A 166 -18.53 4.50 17.78
C TRP A 166 -18.78 5.38 16.55
N GLY A 167 -19.49 4.87 15.51
CA GLY A 167 -19.95 5.66 14.37
C GLY A 167 -18.98 5.71 13.19
N LEU A 168 -19.05 6.80 12.42
CA LEU A 168 -18.34 6.95 11.16
C LEU A 168 -16.88 7.40 11.33
N VAL A 169 -16.04 7.03 10.37
CA VAL A 169 -14.65 7.49 10.28
C VAL A 169 -14.56 8.65 9.29
N PRO A 170 -14.13 9.84 9.72
CA PRO A 170 -13.84 10.92 8.78
C PRO A 170 -12.72 10.54 7.80
N GLU A 171 -12.86 10.87 6.53
CA GLU A 171 -11.86 10.58 5.49
C GLU A 171 -10.46 11.08 5.87
N LYS A 172 -10.37 12.28 6.44
CA LYS A 172 -9.11 12.89 6.90
C LYS A 172 -8.37 12.07 7.98
N TYR A 173 -9.05 11.11 8.62
CA TYR A 173 -8.42 10.21 9.61
C TYR A 173 -7.85 8.95 8.97
N ILE A 174 -8.26 8.63 7.74
CA ILE A 174 -7.75 7.46 7.01
C ILE A 174 -6.43 7.87 6.35
N TYR A 175 -5.34 7.30 6.84
CA TYR A 175 -4.01 7.67 6.37
C TYR A 175 -3.31 6.62 5.51
N GLY A 176 -3.94 5.45 5.28
CA GLY A 176 -3.38 4.48 4.38
C GLY A 176 -4.22 3.22 4.21
N LYS A 177 -3.85 2.44 3.19
CA LYS A 177 -4.41 1.13 2.86
C LYS A 177 -3.41 0.04 3.21
N ALA A 178 -3.84 -0.99 3.93
CA ALA A 178 -3.07 -2.21 4.10
C ALA A 178 -3.02 -2.94 2.75
N VAL A 179 -1.82 -3.22 2.24
CA VAL A 179 -1.68 -3.74 0.87
C VAL A 179 -0.95 -5.07 0.79
N PHE A 180 -0.09 -5.36 1.75
CA PHE A 180 0.72 -6.56 1.69
C PHE A 180 1.11 -7.03 3.09
N ARG A 181 0.97 -8.33 3.36
CA ARG A 181 1.47 -8.98 4.57
C ARG A 181 2.84 -9.56 4.28
N TYR A 182 3.87 -9.10 5.00
CA TYR A 182 5.25 -9.57 4.81
C TYR A 182 5.75 -10.49 5.92
N TRP A 183 4.99 -10.65 7.00
CA TRP A 183 5.29 -11.58 8.09
C TRP A 183 4.00 -12.13 8.71
N PRO A 184 3.93 -13.43 9.02
CA PRO A 184 4.97 -14.46 8.86
C PRO A 184 5.17 -14.86 7.38
N ILE A 185 6.33 -15.44 7.07
CA ILE A 185 6.75 -15.72 5.68
C ILE A 185 5.83 -16.74 4.99
N ASP A 186 5.31 -17.72 5.75
CA ASP A 186 4.37 -18.73 5.26
C ASP A 186 3.00 -18.18 4.84
N LYS A 187 2.70 -16.91 5.23
CA LYS A 187 1.46 -16.20 4.89
C LYS A 187 1.68 -14.91 4.12
N MET A 188 2.90 -14.74 3.58
CA MET A 188 3.22 -13.57 2.81
C MET A 188 2.31 -13.46 1.58
N GLY A 189 1.72 -12.28 1.37
CA GLY A 189 0.83 -12.03 0.24
C GLY A 189 0.13 -10.68 0.26
N SER A 190 -0.56 -10.41 -0.83
CA SER A 190 -1.43 -9.24 -1.00
C SER A 190 -2.62 -9.31 -0.04
N LEU A 191 -3.12 -8.16 0.38
CA LEU A 191 -4.32 -7.98 1.22
C LEU A 191 -5.38 -7.32 0.36
N ASP A 192 -6.48 -8.03 0.11
CA ASP A 192 -7.61 -7.59 -0.73
C ASP A 192 -8.88 -7.32 0.10
#